data_7788cf86b7c9ebfaeb750a39681bab1f
#
_entry.id   7788cf86b7c9ebfaeb750a39681bab1f
#
_cell.length_a   1.000
_cell.length_b   1.000
_cell.length_c   1.000
_cell.angle_alpha   90.00
_cell.angle_beta   90.00
_cell.angle_gamma   90.00
#
_symmetry.space_group_name_H-M   'P 1'
#
loop_
_entity.id
_entity.type
_entity.pdbx_description
1 polymer ?
#
loop_
_entity_poly.entity_id
_entity_poly.type
_entity_poly.pdbx_seq_one_letter_code
_entity_poly.pdbx_strand_id
1 'polypeptide(L)'
;FNTTERQVMCWLIKPEDLKWNNSCAKRLAQIPANGGTPLAEVYDKMHPILYSKKPDIFLTLSDGEPSDPYAVSSMIKSFKSFGIKMVALGVGRDTLSATIIATNLRHLGFERTLGVSRLKDIPKKVLDVLGSN
;
A
#
# COMPACT_ATOMS: atom_id res chain seq x y z
N PHE A 1 -5.17 -0.98 6.84
CA PHE A 1 -5.92 0.21 7.29
C PHE A 1 -7.38 0.16 6.82
N ASN A 2 -8.23 0.90 7.47
CA ASN A 2 -9.60 1.16 7.01
C ASN A 2 -10.16 2.43 7.68
N THR A 3 -11.44 2.75 7.44
CA THR A 3 -12.11 3.89 8.07
C THR A 3 -13.23 3.42 8.99
N THR A 4 -13.33 4.02 10.17
CA THR A 4 -14.40 3.81 11.13
C THR A 4 -14.81 5.17 11.69
N GLU A 5 -16.12 5.50 11.64
CA GLU A 5 -16.65 6.77 12.17
C GLU A 5 -15.89 8.01 11.67
N ARG A 6 -15.55 8.04 10.38
CA ARG A 6 -14.77 9.10 9.72
C ARG A 6 -13.32 9.22 10.19
N GLN A 7 -12.81 8.23 10.91
CA GLN A 7 -11.41 8.19 11.31
C GLN A 7 -10.67 7.09 10.56
N VAL A 8 -9.41 7.35 10.25
CA VAL A 8 -8.53 6.34 9.64
C VAL A 8 -7.94 5.49 10.75
N MET A 9 -8.13 4.19 10.63
CA MET A 9 -7.60 3.21 11.56
C MET A 9 -6.43 2.46 10.93
N CYS A 10 -5.29 2.45 11.61
CA CYS A 10 -4.11 1.69 11.19
C CYS A 10 -3.76 0.66 12.26
N TRP A 11 -3.48 -0.57 11.83
CA TRP A 11 -3.11 -1.66 12.73
C TRP A 11 -1.68 -2.09 12.50
N LEU A 12 -0.90 -2.21 13.57
CA LEU A 12 0.40 -2.85 13.53
C LEU A 12 0.21 -4.36 13.63
N ILE A 13 0.31 -5.05 12.51
CA ILE A 13 0.11 -6.50 12.44
C ILE A 13 1.40 -7.23 12.80
N LYS A 14 2.53 -6.73 12.31
CA LYS A 14 3.85 -7.32 12.55
C LYS A 14 4.85 -6.20 12.82
N PRO A 15 5.49 -6.17 14.02
CA PRO A 15 6.64 -5.30 14.25
C PRO A 15 7.79 -5.63 13.30
N GLU A 16 8.60 -4.63 12.96
CA GLU A 16 9.70 -4.80 11.99
C GLU A 16 10.77 -5.80 12.46
N ASP A 17 11.00 -5.89 13.76
CA ASP A 17 12.03 -6.72 14.38
C ASP A 17 11.59 -8.17 14.63
N LEU A 18 10.32 -8.50 14.36
CA LEU A 18 9.79 -9.85 14.53
C LEU A 18 9.56 -10.54 13.18
N LYS A 19 9.81 -11.85 13.15
CA LYS A 19 9.42 -12.67 12.00
C LYS A 19 7.91 -12.88 12.00
N TRP A 20 7.34 -13.11 10.82
CA TRP A 20 5.93 -13.49 10.69
C TRP A 20 5.64 -14.77 11.48
N ASN A 21 4.56 -14.77 12.26
CA ASN A 21 4.13 -15.89 13.08
C ASN A 21 2.59 -15.96 13.16
N ASN A 22 2.08 -16.94 13.90
CA ASN A 22 0.64 -17.13 14.04
C ASN A 22 -0.07 -15.95 14.73
N SER A 23 0.61 -15.23 15.62
CA SER A 23 0.05 -14.03 16.24
C SER A 23 -0.17 -12.92 15.21
N CYS A 24 0.72 -12.78 14.24
CA CYS A 24 0.54 -11.84 13.12
C CYS A 24 -0.67 -12.22 12.27
N ALA A 25 -0.82 -13.51 11.95
CA ALA A 25 -1.96 -14.01 11.19
C ALA A 25 -3.28 -13.76 11.92
N LYS A 26 -3.32 -13.98 13.23
CA LYS A 26 -4.50 -13.71 14.07
C LYS A 26 -4.85 -12.22 14.08
N ARG A 27 -3.87 -11.33 14.24
CA ARG A 27 -4.10 -9.88 14.19
C ARG A 27 -4.68 -9.45 12.85
N LEU A 28 -4.11 -9.95 11.75
CA LEU A 28 -4.62 -9.66 10.42
C LEU A 28 -6.06 -10.13 10.23
N ALA A 29 -6.39 -11.33 10.70
CA ALA A 29 -7.72 -11.91 10.58
C ALA A 29 -8.78 -11.16 11.41
N GLN A 30 -8.39 -10.41 12.43
CA GLN A 30 -9.30 -9.65 13.29
C GLN A 30 -9.65 -8.27 12.72
N ILE A 31 -8.98 -7.81 11.66
CA ILE A 31 -9.24 -6.50 11.08
C ILE A 31 -10.52 -6.55 10.25
N PRO A 32 -11.53 -5.71 10.55
CA PRO A 32 -12.74 -5.69 9.75
C PRO A 32 -12.49 -5.08 8.38
N ALA A 33 -13.14 -5.63 7.36
CA ALA A 33 -13.10 -5.10 6.00
C ALA A 33 -14.21 -4.05 5.83
N ASN A 34 -13.89 -2.79 6.10
CA ASN A 34 -14.85 -1.69 5.96
C ASN A 34 -14.17 -0.39 5.56
N GLY A 35 -14.97 0.59 5.17
CA GLY A 35 -14.52 1.92 4.82
C GLY A 35 -14.05 2.08 3.39
N GLY A 36 -13.53 3.27 3.08
CA GLY A 36 -13.02 3.63 1.78
C GLY A 36 -11.51 3.41 1.65
N THR A 37 -10.91 4.12 0.69
CA THR A 37 -9.46 4.08 0.45
C THR A 37 -8.81 5.42 0.82
N PRO A 38 -8.70 5.74 2.12
CA PRO A 38 -8.15 7.01 2.60
C PRO A 38 -6.63 7.01 2.61
N LEU A 39 -6.03 6.81 1.46
CA LEU A 39 -4.58 6.60 1.34
C LEU A 39 -3.77 7.82 1.78
N ALA A 40 -4.27 9.03 1.52
CA ALA A 40 -3.60 10.26 1.94
C ALA A 40 -3.46 10.33 3.47
N GLU A 41 -4.54 10.03 4.18
CA GLU A 41 -4.55 10.03 5.65
C GLU A 41 -3.67 8.92 6.22
N VAL A 42 -3.63 7.76 5.56
CA VAL A 42 -2.73 6.66 5.93
C VAL A 42 -1.28 7.10 5.79
N TYR A 43 -0.93 7.72 4.66
CA TYR A 43 0.43 8.21 4.43
C TYR A 43 0.80 9.33 5.41
N ASP A 44 -0.14 10.18 5.76
CA ASP A 44 0.08 11.21 6.78
C ASP A 44 0.39 10.57 8.15
N LYS A 45 -0.35 9.54 8.54
CA LYS A 45 -0.08 8.79 9.77
C LYS A 45 1.25 8.05 9.71
N MET A 46 1.65 7.54 8.55
CA MET A 46 2.91 6.84 8.36
C MET A 46 4.10 7.77 8.22
N HIS A 47 3.89 9.05 7.94
CA HIS A 47 4.92 10.02 7.67
C HIS A 47 6.05 10.03 8.72
N PRO A 48 5.77 10.13 10.05
CA PRO A 48 6.83 10.13 11.04
C PRO A 48 7.68 8.84 11.01
N ILE A 49 7.01 7.69 10.79
CA ILE A 49 7.68 6.39 10.74
C ILE A 49 8.58 6.30 9.51
N LEU A 50 8.07 6.68 8.33
CA LEU A 50 8.82 6.62 7.08
C LEU A 50 10.03 7.56 7.09
N TYR A 51 9.89 8.76 7.65
CA TYR A 51 11.00 9.69 7.76
C TYR A 51 12.01 9.28 8.83
N SER A 52 11.57 8.65 9.92
CA SER A 52 12.47 8.15 10.97
C SER A 52 13.23 6.90 10.55
N LYS A 53 12.53 5.92 9.97
CA LYS A 53 13.12 4.62 9.58
C LYS A 53 13.76 4.65 8.20
N LYS A 54 13.30 5.52 7.32
CA LYS A 54 13.78 5.67 5.95
C LYS A 54 13.96 4.31 5.24
N PRO A 55 12.86 3.57 4.98
CA PRO A 55 12.96 2.32 4.24
C PRO A 55 13.46 2.60 2.81
N ASP A 56 14.17 1.66 2.22
CA ASP A 56 14.60 1.77 0.82
C ASP A 56 13.39 1.75 -0.12
N ILE A 57 12.41 0.91 0.20
CA ILE A 57 11.21 0.70 -0.61
C ILE A 57 10.00 0.68 0.32
N PHE A 58 8.94 1.37 -0.10
CA PHE A 58 7.63 1.32 0.55
C PHE A 58 6.60 0.77 -0.43
N LEU A 59 6.01 -0.37 -0.08
CA LEU A 59 5.04 -1.07 -0.92
C LEU A 59 3.63 -0.83 -0.45
N THR A 60 2.77 -0.38 -1.35
CA THR A 60 1.33 -0.23 -1.12
C THR A 60 0.55 -1.25 -1.93
N LEU A 61 -0.40 -1.94 -1.29
CA LEU A 61 -1.39 -2.78 -1.97
C LEU A 61 -2.74 -2.09 -1.86
N SER A 62 -3.41 -1.89 -3.00
CA SER A 62 -4.71 -1.23 -3.04
C SER A 62 -5.63 -1.91 -4.06
N ASP A 63 -6.90 -2.01 -3.71
CA ASP A 63 -7.94 -2.57 -4.58
C ASP A 63 -8.84 -1.49 -5.20
N GLY A 64 -8.47 -0.22 -5.07
CA GLY A 64 -9.25 0.87 -5.62
C GLY A 64 -8.47 2.18 -5.68
N GLU A 65 -9.15 3.20 -6.18
CA GLU A 65 -8.60 4.55 -6.23
C GLU A 65 -8.69 5.22 -4.86
N PRO A 66 -7.68 6.02 -4.49
CA PRO A 66 -7.73 6.77 -3.24
C PRO A 66 -8.81 7.87 -3.29
N SER A 67 -9.35 8.19 -2.11
CA SER A 67 -10.38 9.21 -1.96
C SER A 67 -9.89 10.62 -2.33
N ASP A 68 -8.60 10.89 -2.15
CA ASP A 68 -7.98 12.17 -2.49
C ASP A 68 -6.69 11.93 -3.29
N PRO A 69 -6.80 11.77 -4.61
CA PRO A 69 -5.65 11.45 -5.45
C PRO A 69 -4.59 12.57 -5.49
N TYR A 70 -4.99 13.84 -5.38
CA TYR A 70 -4.04 14.95 -5.38
C TYR A 70 -3.16 14.95 -4.13
N ALA A 71 -3.77 14.75 -2.97
CA ALA A 71 -3.02 14.65 -1.71
C ALA A 71 -2.07 13.45 -1.72
N VAL A 72 -2.52 12.29 -2.20
CA VAL A 72 -1.70 11.10 -2.33
C VAL A 72 -0.51 11.35 -3.25
N SER A 73 -0.75 11.95 -4.42
CA SER A 73 0.31 12.25 -5.39
C SER A 73 1.37 13.17 -4.80
N SER A 74 0.95 14.20 -4.06
CA SER A 74 1.84 15.12 -3.39
C SER A 74 2.71 14.41 -2.34
N MET A 75 2.11 13.51 -1.56
CA MET A 75 2.82 12.76 -0.52
C MET A 75 3.80 11.75 -1.12
N ILE A 76 3.43 11.05 -2.18
CA ILE A 76 4.33 10.15 -2.90
C ILE A 76 5.56 10.92 -3.39
N LYS A 77 5.35 12.08 -4.00
CA LYS A 77 6.44 12.94 -4.46
C LYS A 77 7.37 13.34 -3.32
N SER A 78 6.81 13.67 -2.17
CA SER A 78 7.59 14.03 -0.98
C SER A 78 8.44 12.86 -0.49
N PHE A 79 7.87 11.65 -0.38
CA PHE A 79 8.61 10.46 0.03
C PHE A 79 9.71 10.09 -0.97
N LYS A 80 9.43 10.20 -2.27
CA LYS A 80 10.44 9.97 -3.31
C LYS A 80 11.59 10.96 -3.21
N SER A 81 11.30 12.24 -2.97
CA SER A 81 12.33 13.26 -2.78
C SER A 81 13.20 12.99 -1.55
N PHE A 82 12.65 12.32 -0.55
CA PHE A 82 13.39 11.90 0.64
C PHE A 82 14.24 10.63 0.38
N GLY A 83 14.09 9.99 -0.76
CA GLY A 83 14.89 8.81 -1.15
C GLY A 83 14.20 7.48 -0.91
N ILE A 84 12.90 7.47 -0.67
CA ILE A 84 12.12 6.24 -0.53
C ILE A 84 11.54 5.85 -1.89
N LYS A 85 11.79 4.61 -2.32
CA LYS A 85 11.20 4.10 -3.55
C LYS A 85 9.76 3.68 -3.29
N MET A 86 8.81 4.35 -3.94
CA MET A 86 7.37 4.12 -3.76
C MET A 86 6.85 3.19 -4.86
N VAL A 87 6.43 1.99 -4.49
CA VAL A 87 5.89 0.99 -5.42
C VAL A 87 4.52 0.52 -4.98
N ALA A 88 3.71 0.02 -5.91
CA ALA A 88 2.34 -0.41 -5.59
C ALA A 88 1.90 -1.63 -6.38
N LEU A 89 1.00 -2.41 -5.78
CA LEU A 89 0.24 -3.45 -6.45
C LEU A 89 -1.24 -3.07 -6.46
N GLY A 90 -1.84 -3.11 -7.65
CA GLY A 90 -3.28 -2.97 -7.83
C GLY A 90 -3.95 -4.33 -7.79
N VAL A 91 -4.83 -4.54 -6.82
CA VAL A 91 -5.55 -5.79 -6.65
C VAL A 91 -6.94 -5.65 -7.26
N GLY A 92 -7.25 -6.45 -8.27
CA GLY A 92 -8.52 -6.43 -8.97
C GLY A 92 -9.22 -7.78 -8.95
N ARG A 93 -10.51 -7.80 -9.32
CA ARG A 93 -11.29 -9.04 -9.40
C ARG A 93 -10.87 -9.91 -10.59
N ASP A 94 -10.40 -9.28 -11.65
CA ASP A 94 -9.94 -9.93 -12.87
C ASP A 94 -8.72 -9.15 -13.41
N THR A 95 -8.13 -9.67 -14.49
CA THR A 95 -6.94 -9.07 -15.10
C THR A 95 -7.20 -7.64 -15.57
N LEU A 96 -8.37 -7.37 -16.15
CA LEU A 96 -8.70 -6.04 -16.65
C LEU A 96 -8.81 -5.02 -15.52
N SER A 97 -9.56 -5.33 -14.47
CA SER A 97 -9.71 -4.42 -13.33
C SER A 97 -8.39 -4.20 -12.60
N ALA A 98 -7.59 -5.25 -12.44
CA ALA A 98 -6.26 -5.14 -11.84
C ALA A 98 -5.35 -4.22 -12.65
N THR A 99 -5.37 -4.33 -13.98
CA THR A 99 -4.59 -3.47 -14.88
C THR A 99 -5.03 -2.01 -14.78
N ILE A 100 -6.34 -1.75 -14.74
CA ILE A 100 -6.88 -0.40 -14.59
C ILE A 100 -6.44 0.21 -13.26
N ILE A 101 -6.55 -0.53 -12.16
CA ILE A 101 -6.14 -0.07 -10.84
C ILE A 101 -4.64 0.23 -10.82
N ALA A 102 -3.81 -0.67 -11.35
CA ALA A 102 -2.37 -0.47 -11.42
C ALA A 102 -2.00 0.77 -12.25
N THR A 103 -2.68 1.01 -13.36
CA THR A 103 -2.48 2.18 -14.21
C THR A 103 -2.83 3.47 -13.47
N ASN A 104 -3.94 3.49 -12.75
CA ASN A 104 -4.35 4.64 -11.96
C ASN A 104 -3.36 4.93 -10.82
N LEU A 105 -2.87 3.90 -10.14
CA LEU A 105 -1.82 4.05 -9.13
C LEU A 105 -0.53 4.62 -9.72
N ARG A 106 -0.15 4.18 -10.91
CA ARG A 106 1.03 4.70 -11.60
C ARG A 106 0.89 6.20 -11.89
N HIS A 107 -0.28 6.65 -12.28
CA HIS A 107 -0.54 8.07 -12.54
C HIS A 107 -0.44 8.93 -11.28
N LEU A 108 -0.55 8.34 -10.09
CA LEU A 108 -0.35 9.05 -8.83
C LEU A 108 1.14 9.33 -8.53
N GLY A 109 2.05 8.65 -9.23
CA GLY A 109 3.48 8.91 -9.09
C GLY A 109 4.29 7.74 -8.52
N PHE A 110 3.68 6.58 -8.28
CA PHE A 110 4.45 5.38 -7.93
C PHE A 110 5.44 5.06 -9.05
N GLU A 111 6.67 4.75 -8.67
CA GLU A 111 7.74 4.46 -9.65
C GLU A 111 7.45 3.20 -10.42
N ARG A 112 6.80 2.24 -9.77
CA ARG A 112 6.47 0.97 -10.37
C ARG A 112 5.17 0.44 -9.82
N THR A 113 4.31 -0.04 -10.72
CA THR A 113 3.04 -0.65 -10.36
C THR A 113 2.80 -1.90 -11.18
N LEU A 114 2.15 -2.90 -10.57
CA LEU A 114 1.69 -4.10 -11.26
C LEU A 114 0.27 -4.42 -10.79
N GLY A 115 -0.51 -5.08 -11.66
CA GLY A 115 -1.82 -5.58 -11.31
C GLY A 115 -1.77 -7.05 -10.90
N VAL A 116 -2.60 -7.44 -9.95
CA VAL A 116 -2.78 -8.82 -9.53
C VAL A 116 -4.27 -9.10 -9.32
N SER A 117 -4.75 -10.22 -9.86
CA SER A 117 -6.18 -10.59 -9.77
C SER A 117 -6.43 -11.86 -8.96
N ARG A 118 -5.39 -12.57 -8.56
CA ARG A 118 -5.51 -13.78 -7.74
C ARG A 118 -4.59 -13.69 -6.54
N LEU A 119 -5.12 -13.96 -5.35
CA LEU A 119 -4.36 -13.86 -4.09
C LEU A 119 -3.09 -14.73 -4.11
N LYS A 120 -3.14 -15.90 -4.75
CA LYS A 120 -2.00 -16.81 -4.85
C LYS A 120 -0.84 -16.21 -5.65
N ASP A 121 -1.11 -15.23 -6.51
CA ASP A 121 -0.09 -14.58 -7.35
C ASP A 121 0.57 -13.38 -6.67
N ILE A 122 0.06 -12.93 -5.51
CA ILE A 122 0.61 -11.77 -4.80
C ILE A 122 2.10 -11.95 -4.47
N PRO A 123 2.56 -13.08 -3.90
CA PRO A 123 3.99 -13.22 -3.58
C PRO A 123 4.89 -13.03 -4.79
N LYS A 124 4.52 -13.62 -5.94
CA LYS A 124 5.28 -13.47 -7.18
C LYS A 124 5.27 -12.03 -7.67
N LYS A 125 4.11 -11.38 -7.65
CA LYS A 125 3.98 -9.98 -8.09
C LYS A 125 4.75 -9.02 -7.19
N VAL A 126 4.79 -9.29 -5.89
CA VAL A 126 5.63 -8.53 -4.95
C VAL A 126 7.10 -8.63 -5.37
N LEU A 127 7.59 -9.84 -5.63
CA LEU A 127 8.95 -10.03 -6.10
C LEU A 127 9.20 -9.31 -7.43
N ASP A 128 8.27 -9.38 -8.36
CA ASP A 128 8.38 -8.73 -9.66
C ASP A 128 8.46 -7.19 -9.53
N VAL A 129 7.66 -6.62 -8.64
CA VAL A 129 7.64 -5.16 -8.46
C VAL A 129 8.82 -4.64 -7.64
N LEU A 130 9.38 -5.45 -6.75
CA LEU A 130 10.54 -5.09 -5.93
C LEU A 130 11.87 -5.41 -6.63
N GLY A 131 11.94 -6.50 -7.36
CA GLY A 131 13.17 -7.08 -7.87
C GLY A 131 13.68 -6.56 -9.18
N SER A 132 13.02 -5.63 -9.83
CA SER A 132 13.51 -5.10 -11.11
C SER A 132 14.22 -3.76 -10.93
N ASN A 133 15.30 -3.73 -11.50
CA ASN A 133 16.12 -2.52 -11.65
C ASN A 133 15.45 -1.50 -12.59
#